data_05afb3b8e07c0feb52445483ddf8116d
#
_entry.id   05afb3b8e07c0feb52445483ddf8116d
#
_cell.length_a   1.000
_cell.length_b   1.000
_cell.length_c   1.000
_cell.angle_alpha   90.00
_cell.angle_beta   90.00
_cell.angle_gamma   90.00
#
_symmetry.space_group_name_H-M   'P 1'
#
loop_
_entity.id
_entity.type
_entity.pdbx_description
1 polymer ?
#
loop_
_entity_poly.entity_id
_entity_poly.type
_entity_poly.pdbx_seq_one_letter_code
_entity_poly.pdbx_strand_id
1 'polypeptide(L)'
;TDRAKGFQRKHENIYIYSKSSNFIFNPVYTEFSESTLKRFNKVDEFGKRYKENRLADGRIYRTYMKEEGRLMPDYWYINIIVQSHGEHYGYLTQKPEALLRRIILASSNPGDIVADFFCGSGTTLATAEKLGRRWIGSDLSKFAIQVTRKRMLDIHNSKDLQIEGEKYKKPARPFELWNIGNYETVY
;
A
#
# COMPACT_ATOMS: atom_id res chain seq x y z
N THR A 1 -36.80 -8.77 8.69
CA THR A 1 -36.03 -7.71 8.01
C THR A 1 -35.62 -6.68 9.04
N ASP A 2 -34.41 -6.84 9.60
CA ASP A 2 -33.85 -5.85 10.52
C ASP A 2 -33.68 -4.52 9.79
N ARG A 3 -34.49 -3.54 10.16
CA ARG A 3 -34.28 -2.17 9.70
C ARG A 3 -33.01 -1.67 10.37
N ALA A 4 -32.00 -1.31 9.55
CA ALA A 4 -30.77 -0.73 10.06
C ALA A 4 -31.09 0.50 10.91
N LYS A 5 -30.67 0.49 12.19
CA LYS A 5 -30.90 1.60 13.14
C LYS A 5 -29.84 2.70 13.06
N GLY A 6 -29.01 2.70 11.98
CA GLY A 6 -27.93 3.69 11.79
C GLY A 6 -27.18 3.48 10.48
N PHE A 7 -26.16 4.31 10.29
CA PHE A 7 -25.28 4.20 9.11
C PHE A 7 -24.42 2.93 9.20
N GLN A 8 -24.26 2.25 8.06
CA GLN A 8 -23.35 1.10 7.97
C GLN A 8 -21.91 1.55 8.10
N ARG A 9 -21.14 0.88 8.99
CA ARG A 9 -19.70 1.08 9.07
C ARG A 9 -19.04 0.49 7.81
N LYS A 10 -18.39 1.35 7.00
CA LYS A 10 -17.74 1.00 5.74
C LYS A 10 -16.26 1.40 5.73
N HIS A 11 -15.64 1.57 6.91
CA HIS A 11 -14.24 1.95 7.03
C HIS A 11 -13.54 1.10 8.07
N GLU A 12 -12.23 0.97 7.91
CA GLU A 12 -11.30 0.40 8.90
C GLU A 12 -10.32 1.49 9.33
N ASN A 13 -9.89 1.47 10.58
CA ASN A 13 -8.89 2.38 11.11
C ASN A 13 -7.52 1.70 11.12
N ILE A 14 -6.49 2.44 10.73
CA ILE A 14 -5.10 2.00 10.81
C ILE A 14 -4.42 2.88 11.85
N TYR A 15 -3.84 2.24 12.86
CA TYR A 15 -3.10 2.93 13.91
C TYR A 15 -1.60 2.83 13.64
N ILE A 16 -0.88 3.94 13.79
CA ILE A 16 0.55 4.03 13.60
C ILE A 16 1.21 4.23 14.97
N TYR A 17 2.17 3.37 15.28
CA TYR A 17 2.97 3.46 16.49
C TYR A 17 4.44 3.45 16.15
N SER A 18 5.24 4.19 16.92
CA SER A 18 6.69 4.17 16.82
C SER A 18 7.32 3.97 18.20
N LYS A 19 8.47 3.32 18.25
CA LYS A 19 9.22 3.12 19.50
C LYS A 19 9.82 4.43 20.03
N SER A 20 10.08 5.39 19.15
CA SER A 20 10.67 6.68 19.47
C SER A 20 10.20 7.76 18.50
N SER A 21 10.55 9.01 18.75
CA SER A 21 10.31 10.12 17.82
C SER A 21 11.13 10.03 16.52
N ASN A 22 12.19 9.23 16.51
CA ASN A 22 13.01 8.98 15.32
C ASN A 22 12.48 7.74 14.60
N PHE A 23 11.55 7.94 13.66
CA PHE A 23 10.96 6.89 12.83
C PHE A 23 10.98 7.29 11.35
N ILE A 24 10.93 6.31 10.47
CA ILE A 24 10.85 6.54 9.03
C ILE A 24 9.41 6.90 8.67
N PHE A 25 9.24 8.04 8.04
CA PHE A 25 8.01 8.39 7.34
C PHE A 25 8.34 9.02 5.99
N ASN A 26 8.11 8.27 4.94
CA ASN A 26 8.28 8.73 3.57
C ASN A 26 6.94 9.27 3.06
N PRO A 27 6.85 10.54 2.66
CA PRO A 27 5.63 11.09 2.10
C PRO A 27 5.18 10.30 0.86
N VAL A 28 3.93 9.89 0.84
CA VAL A 28 3.31 9.24 -0.33
C VAL A 28 2.48 10.27 -1.07
N TYR A 29 2.70 10.38 -2.37
CA TYR A 29 2.00 11.35 -3.21
C TYR A 29 0.99 10.67 -4.13
N THR A 30 -0.01 11.41 -4.53
CA THR A 30 -1.02 11.03 -5.51
C THR A 30 -1.14 12.12 -6.58
N GLU A 31 -1.77 11.80 -7.68
CA GLU A 31 -2.02 12.78 -8.73
C GLU A 31 -2.85 13.96 -8.24
N PHE A 32 -2.67 15.08 -8.89
CA PHE A 32 -3.51 16.24 -8.62
C PHE A 32 -4.91 16.03 -9.17
N SER A 33 -5.91 16.51 -8.44
CA SER A 33 -7.29 16.54 -8.93
C SER A 33 -7.41 17.44 -10.15
N GLU A 34 -8.39 17.15 -11.02
CA GLU A 34 -8.70 18.01 -12.18
C GLU A 34 -8.92 19.47 -11.80
N SER A 35 -9.58 19.72 -10.66
CA SER A 35 -9.81 21.07 -10.17
C SER A 35 -8.51 21.79 -9.81
N THR A 36 -7.51 21.07 -9.30
CA THR A 36 -6.16 21.61 -9.06
C THR A 36 -5.46 21.89 -10.37
N LEU A 37 -5.48 20.95 -11.32
CA LEU A 37 -4.87 21.13 -12.65
C LEU A 37 -5.46 22.32 -13.40
N LYS A 38 -6.78 22.54 -13.29
CA LYS A 38 -7.46 23.72 -13.87
C LYS A 38 -7.01 25.04 -13.25
N ARG A 39 -6.64 25.06 -11.96
CA ARG A 39 -6.12 26.27 -11.30
C ARG A 39 -4.68 26.59 -11.70
N PHE A 40 -3.85 25.58 -11.99
CA PHE A 40 -2.47 25.71 -12.47
C PHE A 40 -2.45 25.62 -14.01
N ASN A 41 -3.13 26.58 -14.65
CA ASN A 41 -3.42 26.59 -16.09
C ASN A 41 -2.35 27.27 -16.95
N LYS A 42 -1.34 27.89 -16.33
CA LYS A 42 -0.23 28.52 -17.02
C LYS A 42 1.00 27.65 -17.00
N VAL A 43 1.84 27.78 -18.02
CA VAL A 43 3.11 27.04 -18.16
C VAL A 43 4.20 28.09 -18.44
N ASP A 44 5.35 27.93 -17.80
CA ASP A 44 6.51 28.79 -18.06
C ASP A 44 7.35 28.24 -19.23
N GLU A 45 8.43 28.94 -19.53
CA GLU A 45 9.39 28.57 -20.60
C GLU A 45 10.12 27.24 -20.38
N PHE A 46 10.12 26.71 -19.13
CA PHE A 46 10.69 25.43 -18.76
C PHE A 46 9.65 24.31 -18.70
N GLY A 47 8.40 24.58 -19.09
CA GLY A 47 7.32 23.60 -19.07
C GLY A 47 6.67 23.41 -17.67
N LYS A 48 7.03 24.20 -16.66
CA LYS A 48 6.48 24.07 -15.31
C LYS A 48 5.13 24.76 -15.18
N ARG A 49 4.15 24.06 -14.66
CA ARG A 49 2.82 24.61 -14.43
C ARG A 49 2.81 25.56 -13.23
N TYR A 50 2.14 26.69 -13.38
CA TYR A 50 1.95 27.67 -12.31
C TYR A 50 0.58 28.33 -12.35
N LYS A 51 0.22 28.98 -11.25
CA LYS A 51 -0.90 29.90 -11.15
C LYS A 51 -0.40 31.27 -10.71
N GLU A 52 -1.09 32.31 -11.13
CA GLU A 52 -0.85 33.67 -10.64
C GLU A 52 -1.79 33.99 -9.48
N ASN A 53 -1.25 34.59 -8.47
CA ASN A 53 -1.99 35.12 -7.34
C ASN A 53 -1.72 36.62 -7.24
N ARG A 54 -2.76 37.39 -6.87
CA ARG A 54 -2.65 38.83 -6.69
C ARG A 54 -2.73 39.16 -5.20
N LEU A 55 -1.78 39.94 -4.73
CA LEU A 55 -1.78 40.51 -3.38
C LEU A 55 -2.74 41.69 -3.29
N ALA A 56 -3.10 42.12 -2.07
CA ALA A 56 -3.98 43.26 -1.82
C ALA A 56 -3.42 44.60 -2.36
N ASP A 57 -2.09 44.69 -2.47
CA ASP A 57 -1.39 45.87 -3.03
C ASP A 57 -1.27 45.82 -4.57
N GLY A 58 -1.91 44.83 -5.22
CA GLY A 58 -1.93 44.67 -6.68
C GLY A 58 -0.75 43.91 -7.26
N ARG A 59 0.29 43.58 -6.49
CA ARG A 59 1.42 42.77 -6.96
C ARG A 59 0.99 41.38 -7.34
N ILE A 60 1.56 40.83 -8.40
CA ILE A 60 1.30 39.46 -8.89
C ILE A 60 2.51 38.62 -8.56
N TYR A 61 2.27 37.42 -7.99
CA TYR A 61 3.30 36.39 -7.79
C TYR A 61 2.86 35.06 -8.36
N ARG A 62 3.84 34.26 -8.78
CA ARG A 62 3.62 32.91 -9.32
C ARG A 62 3.77 31.86 -8.23
N THR A 63 2.82 30.94 -8.16
CA THR A 63 2.95 29.72 -7.37
C THR A 63 3.06 28.56 -8.33
N TYR A 64 4.17 27.85 -8.26
CA TYR A 64 4.41 26.67 -9.11
C TYR A 64 3.76 25.43 -8.52
N MET A 65 3.29 24.56 -9.40
CA MET A 65 2.79 23.24 -9.03
C MET A 65 3.97 22.33 -8.65
N LYS A 66 3.84 21.59 -7.57
CA LYS A 66 4.87 20.63 -7.15
C LYS A 66 4.94 19.46 -8.14
N GLU A 67 6.14 18.99 -8.44
CA GLU A 67 6.34 17.88 -9.39
C GLU A 67 5.94 16.53 -8.77
N GLU A 68 6.11 16.36 -7.47
CA GLU A 68 5.83 15.11 -6.73
C GLU A 68 4.34 14.76 -6.67
N GLY A 69 3.46 15.70 -6.93
CA GLY A 69 2.04 15.52 -6.79
C GLY A 69 1.46 16.10 -5.49
N ARG A 70 0.26 15.66 -5.13
CA ARG A 70 -0.43 16.03 -3.91
C ARG A 70 -0.10 15.01 -2.81
N LEU A 71 0.28 15.47 -1.63
CA LEU A 71 0.43 14.61 -0.46
C LEU A 71 -0.88 13.82 -0.24
N MET A 72 -0.74 12.51 -0.07
CA MET A 72 -1.89 11.64 0.14
C MET A 72 -2.59 11.97 1.46
N PRO A 73 -3.93 12.06 1.46
CA PRO A 73 -4.69 12.28 2.70
C PRO A 73 -4.65 11.04 3.61
N ASP A 74 -5.08 11.21 4.84
CA ASP A 74 -5.18 10.17 5.87
C ASP A 74 -6.39 9.23 5.69
N TYR A 75 -7.24 9.46 4.71
CA TYR A 75 -8.33 8.57 4.32
C TYR A 75 -8.12 8.04 2.90
N TRP A 76 -8.40 6.73 2.70
CA TRP A 76 -8.14 6.06 1.44
C TRP A 76 -9.34 5.27 0.96
N TYR A 77 -9.67 5.41 -0.32
CA TYR A 77 -10.66 4.57 -0.98
C TYR A 77 -9.94 3.39 -1.63
N ILE A 78 -9.98 2.24 -0.96
CA ILE A 78 -9.38 0.99 -1.45
C ILE A 78 -10.45 -0.08 -1.38
N ASN A 79 -10.78 -0.67 -2.53
CA ASN A 79 -11.77 -1.72 -2.60
C ASN A 79 -11.25 -3.00 -1.93
N ILE A 80 -12.15 -3.72 -1.27
CA ILE A 80 -11.88 -5.07 -0.77
C ILE A 80 -11.67 -6.02 -1.96
N ILE A 81 -10.90 -7.09 -1.72
CA ILE A 81 -10.71 -8.15 -2.71
C ILE A 81 -11.88 -9.11 -2.64
N VAL A 82 -12.62 -9.23 -3.74
CA VAL A 82 -13.67 -10.24 -3.91
C VAL A 82 -13.10 -11.49 -4.56
N GLN A 83 -13.77 -12.64 -4.40
CA GLN A 83 -13.30 -13.93 -4.89
C GLN A 83 -13.01 -13.98 -6.39
N SER A 84 -13.74 -13.20 -7.20
CA SER A 84 -13.52 -13.10 -8.64
C SER A 84 -12.35 -12.19 -9.04
N HIS A 85 -11.70 -11.53 -8.08
CA HIS A 85 -10.59 -10.64 -8.36
C HIS A 85 -9.29 -11.44 -8.61
N GLY A 86 -8.55 -11.10 -9.67
CA GLY A 86 -7.34 -11.82 -10.05
C GLY A 86 -6.21 -11.84 -9.01
N GLU A 87 -6.30 -11.00 -7.97
CA GLU A 87 -5.38 -10.97 -6.83
C GLU A 87 -5.78 -11.94 -5.69
N HIS A 88 -6.95 -12.58 -5.80
CA HIS A 88 -7.50 -13.43 -4.73
C HIS A 88 -6.83 -14.81 -4.68
N TYR A 89 -6.24 -15.17 -3.55
CA TYR A 89 -5.56 -16.46 -3.33
C TYR A 89 -6.39 -17.47 -2.54
N GLY A 90 -7.70 -17.31 -2.47
CA GLY A 90 -8.58 -18.23 -1.74
C GLY A 90 -8.60 -17.99 -0.22
N TYR A 91 -8.10 -16.86 0.26
CA TYR A 91 -8.08 -16.53 1.69
C TYR A 91 -9.12 -15.46 2.02
N LEU A 92 -10.09 -15.79 2.88
CA LEU A 92 -11.31 -15.00 3.08
C LEU A 92 -11.05 -13.55 3.54
N THR A 93 -10.04 -13.34 4.37
CA THR A 93 -9.69 -12.02 4.94
C THR A 93 -8.50 -11.35 4.25
N GLN A 94 -8.22 -11.75 3.02
CA GLN A 94 -7.11 -11.19 2.25
C GLN A 94 -7.27 -9.67 2.09
N LYS A 95 -6.20 -8.93 2.41
CA LYS A 95 -6.12 -7.50 2.18
C LYS A 95 -5.54 -7.20 0.78
N PRO A 96 -5.92 -6.08 0.13
CA PRO A 96 -5.38 -5.71 -1.17
C PRO A 96 -3.92 -5.26 -1.09
N GLU A 97 -3.11 -5.64 -2.08
CA GLU A 97 -1.71 -5.20 -2.19
C GLU A 97 -1.59 -3.66 -2.25
N ALA A 98 -2.58 -2.98 -2.84
CA ALA A 98 -2.63 -1.52 -2.90
C ALA A 98 -2.59 -0.86 -1.50
N LEU A 99 -3.22 -1.49 -0.49
CA LEU A 99 -3.18 -1.03 0.90
C LEU A 99 -1.78 -1.20 1.47
N LEU A 100 -1.23 -2.42 1.37
CA LEU A 100 0.09 -2.74 1.93
C LEU A 100 1.20 -1.95 1.23
N ARG A 101 1.07 -1.70 -0.08
CA ARG A 101 1.99 -0.85 -0.82
C ARG A 101 2.11 0.54 -0.21
N ARG A 102 1.00 1.18 0.12
CA ARG A 102 1.00 2.52 0.75
C ARG A 102 1.67 2.51 2.10
N ILE A 103 1.31 1.54 2.94
CA ILE A 103 1.87 1.39 4.29
C ILE A 103 3.38 1.16 4.21
N ILE A 104 3.83 0.20 3.41
CA ILE A 104 5.24 -0.17 3.30
C ILE A 104 6.08 0.96 2.72
N LEU A 105 5.60 1.65 1.69
CA LEU A 105 6.30 2.80 1.11
C LEU A 105 6.46 3.94 2.13
N ALA A 106 5.40 4.23 2.89
CA ALA A 106 5.43 5.30 3.89
C ALA A 106 6.35 4.99 5.08
N SER A 107 6.47 3.72 5.48
CA SER A 107 7.10 3.32 6.75
C SER A 107 8.44 2.59 6.62
N SER A 108 8.98 2.44 5.41
CA SER A 108 10.24 1.72 5.19
C SER A 108 10.97 2.16 3.93
N ASN A 109 12.26 1.84 3.86
CA ASN A 109 13.11 2.03 2.69
C ASN A 109 13.43 0.68 2.02
N PRO A 110 13.84 0.65 0.73
CA PRO A 110 14.36 -0.56 0.12
C PRO A 110 15.48 -1.20 0.95
N GLY A 111 15.43 -2.53 1.14
CA GLY A 111 16.35 -3.28 1.97
C GLY A 111 15.97 -3.41 3.45
N ASP A 112 15.04 -2.59 3.96
CA ASP A 112 14.51 -2.73 5.32
C ASP A 112 13.75 -4.04 5.51
N ILE A 113 13.53 -4.42 6.76
CA ILE A 113 12.75 -5.60 7.13
C ILE A 113 11.30 -5.19 7.40
N VAL A 114 10.37 -5.85 6.73
CA VAL A 114 8.93 -5.78 7.00
C VAL A 114 8.51 -7.08 7.67
N ALA A 115 7.91 -7.00 8.83
CA ALA A 115 7.43 -8.17 9.58
C ALA A 115 5.91 -8.17 9.70
N ASP A 116 5.30 -9.32 9.45
CA ASP A 116 3.87 -9.55 9.63
C ASP A 116 3.65 -10.87 10.37
N PHE A 117 3.32 -10.80 11.64
CA PHE A 117 3.18 -11.97 12.51
C PHE A 117 1.79 -12.64 12.42
N PHE A 118 0.89 -12.12 11.59
CA PHE A 118 -0.43 -12.65 11.28
C PHE A 118 -0.67 -12.61 9.77
N CYS A 119 0.32 -13.14 9.01
CA CYS A 119 0.46 -12.87 7.58
C CYS A 119 -0.69 -13.41 6.70
N GLY A 120 -1.52 -14.31 7.19
CA GLY A 120 -2.68 -14.83 6.48
C GLY A 120 -2.34 -15.34 5.08
N SER A 121 -2.81 -14.65 4.05
CA SER A 121 -2.52 -14.94 2.65
C SER A 121 -1.17 -14.40 2.16
N GLY A 122 -0.33 -13.82 3.02
CA GLY A 122 0.98 -13.29 2.68
C GLY A 122 0.98 -12.02 1.84
N THR A 123 -0.08 -11.22 1.90
CA THR A 123 -0.15 -9.96 1.12
C THR A 123 0.97 -9.01 1.49
N THR A 124 1.25 -8.87 2.78
CA THR A 124 2.34 -8.02 3.28
C THR A 124 3.69 -8.49 2.74
N LEU A 125 3.96 -9.80 2.79
CA LEU A 125 5.21 -10.40 2.35
C LEU A 125 5.42 -10.22 0.84
N ALA A 126 4.39 -10.54 0.05
CA ALA A 126 4.44 -10.37 -1.40
C ALA A 126 4.64 -8.90 -1.81
N THR A 127 3.97 -7.98 -1.11
CA THR A 127 4.13 -6.54 -1.37
C THR A 127 5.53 -6.07 -0.99
N ALA A 128 6.07 -6.51 0.15
CA ALA A 128 7.42 -6.19 0.59
C ALA A 128 8.48 -6.69 -0.40
N GLU A 129 8.32 -7.93 -0.89
CA GLU A 129 9.19 -8.51 -1.91
C GLU A 129 9.21 -7.68 -3.19
N LYS A 130 8.02 -7.35 -3.73
CA LYS A 130 7.88 -6.53 -4.95
C LYS A 130 8.48 -5.13 -4.81
N LEU A 131 8.47 -4.58 -3.60
CA LEU A 131 9.02 -3.26 -3.28
C LEU A 131 10.50 -3.31 -2.86
N GLY A 132 11.17 -4.46 -2.92
CA GLY A 132 12.58 -4.61 -2.59
C GLY A 132 12.90 -4.57 -1.09
N ARG A 133 11.90 -4.84 -0.22
CA ARG A 133 12.10 -5.01 1.23
C ARG A 133 12.39 -6.46 1.53
N ARG A 134 13.16 -6.72 2.60
CA ARG A 134 13.21 -8.06 3.22
C ARG A 134 11.94 -8.26 4.01
N TRP A 135 11.55 -9.50 4.24
CA TRP A 135 10.32 -9.78 4.95
C TRP A 135 10.43 -10.98 5.88
N ILE A 136 9.66 -10.95 6.95
CA ILE A 136 9.44 -12.03 7.89
C ILE A 136 7.93 -12.15 8.08
N GLY A 137 7.39 -13.35 7.99
CA GLY A 137 5.99 -13.61 8.23
C GLY A 137 5.79 -14.82 9.13
N SER A 138 4.77 -14.77 9.97
CA SER A 138 4.30 -15.92 10.71
C SER A 138 2.78 -15.98 10.72
N ASP A 139 2.24 -17.18 10.90
CA ASP A 139 0.82 -17.39 11.12
C ASP A 139 0.63 -18.71 11.89
N LEU A 140 -0.40 -18.77 12.70
CA LEU A 140 -0.75 -19.97 13.44
C LEU A 140 -1.37 -21.03 12.52
N SER A 141 -2.06 -20.61 11.47
CA SER A 141 -2.76 -21.48 10.54
C SER A 141 -1.81 -22.10 9.50
N LYS A 142 -1.70 -23.42 9.48
CA LYS A 142 -1.01 -24.14 8.41
C LYS A 142 -1.56 -23.80 7.01
N PHE A 143 -2.87 -23.57 6.92
CA PHE A 143 -3.50 -23.14 5.67
C PHE A 143 -3.01 -21.77 5.22
N ALA A 144 -2.93 -20.79 6.13
CA ALA A 144 -2.38 -19.47 5.83
C ALA A 144 -0.95 -19.57 5.29
N ILE A 145 -0.09 -20.36 5.94
CA ILE A 145 1.29 -20.58 5.51
C ILE A 145 1.38 -21.25 4.14
N GLN A 146 0.50 -22.22 3.85
CA GLN A 146 0.46 -22.85 2.52
C GLN A 146 0.03 -21.84 1.43
N VAL A 147 -0.98 -21.02 1.69
CA VAL A 147 -1.43 -19.97 0.77
C VAL A 147 -0.31 -18.95 0.54
N THR A 148 0.32 -18.48 1.62
CA THR A 148 1.47 -17.57 1.55
C THR A 148 2.61 -18.16 0.73
N ARG A 149 3.00 -19.41 1.00
CA ARG A 149 4.04 -20.10 0.22
C ARG A 149 3.70 -20.17 -1.26
N LYS A 150 2.48 -20.59 -1.61
CA LYS A 150 2.00 -20.63 -3.00
C LYS A 150 2.09 -19.27 -3.66
N ARG A 151 1.62 -18.22 -2.96
CA ARG A 151 1.68 -16.84 -3.44
C ARG A 151 3.11 -16.39 -3.72
N MET A 152 4.06 -16.68 -2.84
CA MET A 152 5.45 -16.31 -3.01
C MET A 152 6.12 -17.05 -4.17
N LEU A 153 5.83 -18.34 -4.35
CA LEU A 153 6.35 -19.11 -5.48
C LEU A 153 5.79 -18.65 -6.83
N ASP A 154 4.55 -18.16 -6.85
CA ASP A 154 3.85 -17.69 -8.05
C ASP A 154 3.91 -16.15 -8.23
N ILE A 155 4.69 -15.46 -7.43
CA ILE A 155 4.71 -13.99 -7.38
C ILE A 155 5.00 -13.35 -8.74
N HIS A 156 5.80 -14.02 -9.58
CA HIS A 156 6.18 -13.54 -10.91
C HIS A 156 4.99 -13.40 -11.87
N ASN A 157 3.91 -14.15 -11.65
CA ASN A 157 2.66 -14.06 -12.40
C ASN A 157 1.70 -13.00 -11.89
N SER A 158 1.95 -12.46 -10.70
CA SER A 158 1.11 -11.47 -10.08
C SER A 158 1.33 -10.06 -10.66
N LYS A 159 0.42 -9.15 -10.36
CA LYS A 159 0.49 -7.75 -10.81
C LYS A 159 1.76 -7.06 -10.30
N ASP A 160 2.42 -6.29 -11.16
CA ASP A 160 3.48 -5.38 -10.74
C ASP A 160 2.90 -4.21 -9.93
N LEU A 161 3.65 -3.71 -8.96
CA LEU A 161 3.23 -2.59 -8.12
C LEU A 161 3.85 -1.25 -8.53
N GLN A 162 4.80 -1.28 -9.45
CA GLN A 162 5.51 -0.10 -9.95
C GLN A 162 5.08 0.25 -11.36
N ILE A 163 4.75 -0.77 -12.18
CA ILE A 163 4.34 -0.60 -13.57
C ILE A 163 2.89 -1.06 -13.72
N GLU A 164 2.00 -0.10 -13.95
CA GLU A 164 0.58 -0.39 -14.11
C GLU A 164 0.31 -1.26 -15.36
N GLY A 165 -0.57 -2.25 -15.19
CA GLY A 165 -0.96 -3.16 -16.28
C GLY A 165 0.03 -4.31 -16.55
N GLU A 166 1.20 -4.32 -15.93
CA GLU A 166 2.19 -5.38 -16.11
C GLU A 166 2.17 -6.43 -14.99
N LYS A 167 2.76 -7.60 -15.31
CA LYS A 167 3.11 -8.61 -14.32
C LYS A 167 4.47 -8.31 -13.72
N TYR A 168 4.69 -8.75 -12.49
CA TYR A 168 5.97 -8.57 -11.77
C TYR A 168 7.16 -9.26 -12.46
N LYS A 169 6.93 -10.42 -13.09
CA LYS A 169 7.89 -11.16 -13.94
C LYS A 169 9.18 -11.63 -13.24
N LYS A 170 9.38 -11.34 -11.96
CA LYS A 170 10.56 -11.75 -11.18
C LYS A 170 10.16 -12.82 -10.17
N PRO A 171 10.96 -13.88 -9.98
CA PRO A 171 10.73 -14.81 -8.88
C PRO A 171 10.96 -14.15 -7.54
N ALA A 172 10.37 -14.69 -6.48
CA ALA A 172 10.76 -14.30 -5.13
C ALA A 172 12.22 -14.67 -4.87
N ARG A 173 12.89 -13.87 -4.04
CA ARG A 173 14.20 -14.25 -3.51
C ARG A 173 14.08 -15.59 -2.76
N PRO A 174 15.15 -16.37 -2.64
CA PRO A 174 15.16 -17.58 -1.83
C PRO A 174 14.68 -17.27 -0.40
N PHE A 175 13.80 -18.10 0.12
CA PHE A 175 13.25 -17.99 1.48
C PHE A 175 13.12 -19.34 2.14
N GLU A 176 13.11 -19.34 3.46
CA GLU A 176 12.97 -20.53 4.28
C GLU A 176 11.59 -20.57 4.94
N LEU A 177 11.10 -21.78 5.15
CA LEU A 177 9.87 -22.05 5.88
C LEU A 177 10.21 -22.87 7.12
N TRP A 178 9.91 -22.29 8.29
CA TRP A 178 10.18 -22.90 9.57
C TRP A 178 8.89 -23.32 10.25
N ASN A 179 8.91 -24.50 10.87
CA ASN A 179 7.84 -24.95 11.76
C ASN A 179 8.38 -24.95 13.20
N ILE A 180 7.80 -24.12 14.05
CA ILE A 180 8.23 -23.95 15.45
C ILE A 180 7.42 -24.89 16.33
N GLY A 181 7.78 -26.18 16.32
CA GLY A 181 7.25 -27.18 17.24
C GLY A 181 5.97 -27.90 16.78
N ASN A 182 5.69 -29.01 17.45
CA ASN A 182 4.40 -29.68 17.38
C ASN A 182 3.50 -29.04 18.43
N TYR A 183 2.46 -28.34 17.98
CA TYR A 183 1.38 -27.95 18.89
C TYR A 183 0.59 -29.23 19.21
N GLU A 184 0.93 -29.89 20.30
CA GLU A 184 0.00 -30.82 20.91
C GLU A 184 -1.16 -29.96 21.46
N THR A 185 -2.33 -30.11 20.86
CA THR A 185 -3.57 -29.60 21.44
C THR A 185 -3.81 -30.41 22.71
N VAL A 186 -3.44 -29.86 23.84
CA VAL A 186 -3.88 -30.39 25.13
C VAL A 186 -5.36 -30.00 25.24
N TYR A 187 -6.26 -30.97 25.10
CA TYR A 187 -7.69 -30.83 25.37
C TYR A 187 -7.94 -30.92 26.87
#